data_71dfc7ba5d2576285310a781ed8446ce
#
_entry.id   71dfc7ba5d2576285310a781ed8446ce
#
_cell.length_a   1.000
_cell.length_b   1.000
_cell.length_c   1.000
_cell.angle_alpha   90.00
_cell.angle_beta   90.00
_cell.angle_gamma   90.00
#
_symmetry.space_group_name_H-M   'P 1'
#
loop_
_entity.id
_entity.type
_entity.pdbx_description
1 polymer ?
#
loop_
_entity_poly.entity_id
_entity_poly.type
_entity_poly.pdbx_seq_one_letter_code
_entity_poly.pdbx_strand_id
1 'polypeptide(L)'
;MGRNYSFGAVLCRGAILGWLWLACVTSWATDDYQAQRERQVAEVSRDVVQSRGYTGKNELDGRVMRVLGTVGRHRFVPAKLQSQAYQNRPLPIGYGQTISQPYIVALMTDLLEPEAGDVVLEIGTGSGYQAAVLSRLVDRVYTIEIVPELAQSASRRLARLGFDNVEVRNADGYFGWEDHAPFDAIIVTAASSHIPPPLVSQLKPGGIMMIPVGAPFQVQQLSMVRKSLDGELSTRQVLPVRFVPFTR
;
A
#
# COMPACT_ATOMS: atom_id res chain seq x y z
N MET A 1 -40.61 -80.51 52.15
CA MET A 1 -39.24 -80.36 51.55
C MET A 1 -39.36 -79.38 50.43
N GLY A 2 -38.93 -78.15 50.54
CA GLY A 2 -39.01 -77.17 49.52
C GLY A 2 -38.08 -76.03 49.89
N ARG A 3 -37.01 -75.86 49.17
CA ARG A 3 -36.01 -74.85 49.42
C ARG A 3 -36.35 -73.58 48.60
N ASN A 4 -36.50 -72.48 49.39
CA ASN A 4 -36.60 -71.11 48.80
C ASN A 4 -35.22 -70.60 48.40
N TYR A 5 -35.10 -70.16 47.16
CA TYR A 5 -33.98 -69.34 46.75
C TYR A 5 -34.46 -67.92 46.49
N SER A 6 -33.90 -67.01 47.26
CA SER A 6 -34.08 -65.57 47.13
C SER A 6 -33.15 -65.05 46.00
N PHE A 7 -33.69 -64.31 45.01
CA PHE A 7 -32.93 -63.63 44.05
C PHE A 7 -32.73 -62.12 44.45
N GLY A 8 -31.49 -61.80 44.74
CA GLY A 8 -31.12 -60.45 45.06
C GLY A 8 -30.97 -59.62 43.74
N ALA A 9 -31.68 -58.54 43.71
CA ALA A 9 -31.57 -57.58 42.61
C ALA A 9 -30.30 -56.71 42.75
N VAL A 10 -29.40 -56.80 41.80
CA VAL A 10 -28.22 -55.91 41.68
C VAL A 10 -28.62 -54.70 40.87
N LEU A 11 -28.66 -53.54 41.51
CA LEU A 11 -28.84 -52.22 40.86
C LEU A 11 -27.52 -51.78 40.25
N CYS A 12 -27.40 -51.89 38.91
CA CYS A 12 -26.36 -51.25 38.17
C CYS A 12 -26.64 -49.75 38.05
N ARG A 13 -25.88 -48.92 38.78
CA ARG A 13 -25.83 -47.48 38.58
C ARG A 13 -24.99 -47.19 37.35
N GLY A 14 -25.63 -46.92 36.21
CA GLY A 14 -24.98 -46.39 34.99
C GLY A 14 -24.58 -44.96 35.21
N ALA A 15 -23.26 -44.68 35.23
CA ALA A 15 -22.71 -43.34 35.20
C ALA A 15 -22.82 -42.80 33.76
N ILE A 16 -23.68 -41.82 33.53
CA ILE A 16 -23.77 -41.08 32.29
C ILE A 16 -22.62 -40.08 32.29
N LEU A 17 -21.53 -40.42 31.60
CA LEU A 17 -20.46 -39.50 31.26
C LEU A 17 -20.95 -38.52 30.15
N GLY A 18 -21.41 -37.37 30.60
CA GLY A 18 -21.73 -36.26 29.70
C GLY A 18 -20.45 -35.71 29.04
N TRP A 19 -20.26 -35.95 27.76
CA TRP A 19 -19.25 -35.29 26.96
C TRP A 19 -19.68 -33.83 26.70
N LEU A 20 -19.15 -32.91 27.51
CA LEU A 20 -19.23 -31.49 27.23
C LEU A 20 -18.32 -31.21 26.04
N TRP A 21 -18.91 -31.09 24.82
CA TRP A 21 -18.27 -30.48 23.68
C TRP A 21 -18.08 -28.99 23.99
N LEU A 22 -16.87 -28.61 24.41
CA LEU A 22 -16.45 -27.22 24.36
C LEU A 22 -16.38 -26.83 22.86
N ALA A 23 -17.44 -26.24 22.33
CA ALA A 23 -17.40 -25.55 21.08
C ALA A 23 -16.45 -24.36 21.27
N CYS A 24 -15.20 -24.52 20.82
CA CYS A 24 -14.26 -23.41 20.69
C CYS A 24 -14.83 -22.48 19.63
N VAL A 25 -15.64 -21.51 20.06
CA VAL A 25 -16.06 -20.39 19.20
C VAL A 25 -14.80 -19.58 18.98
N THR A 26 -14.07 -19.89 17.88
CA THR A 26 -13.07 -18.98 17.37
C THR A 26 -13.81 -17.69 17.02
N SER A 27 -13.74 -16.73 17.93
CA SER A 27 -14.15 -15.35 17.66
C SER A 27 -13.30 -14.88 16.47
N TRP A 28 -13.89 -14.92 15.31
CA TRP A 28 -13.34 -14.24 14.16
C TRP A 28 -13.39 -12.76 14.54
N ALA A 29 -12.24 -12.19 14.89
CA ALA A 29 -12.15 -10.75 15.10
C ALA A 29 -12.68 -10.12 13.81
N THR A 30 -13.88 -9.54 13.90
CA THR A 30 -14.47 -8.80 12.79
C THR A 30 -13.49 -7.71 12.45
N ASP A 31 -13.05 -7.66 11.20
CA ASP A 31 -12.20 -6.58 10.72
C ASP A 31 -13.05 -5.30 10.71
N ASP A 32 -12.96 -4.52 11.79
CA ASP A 32 -13.74 -3.29 11.99
C ASP A 32 -13.61 -2.29 10.84
N TYR A 33 -12.62 -2.47 9.97
CA TYR A 33 -12.36 -1.58 8.84
C TYR A 33 -12.77 -2.15 7.47
N GLN A 34 -13.30 -3.36 7.38
CA GLN A 34 -13.66 -3.97 6.09
C GLN A 34 -14.65 -3.09 5.31
N ALA A 35 -15.77 -2.72 5.92
CA ALA A 35 -16.78 -1.87 5.29
C ALA A 35 -16.24 -0.48 4.90
N GLN A 36 -15.24 0.03 5.62
CA GLN A 36 -14.60 1.29 5.28
C GLN A 36 -13.68 1.13 4.07
N ARG A 37 -12.93 0.03 3.95
CA ARG A 37 -12.11 -0.30 2.77
C ARG A 37 -12.95 -0.47 1.52
N GLU A 38 -14.06 -1.21 1.61
CA GLU A 38 -14.98 -1.41 0.48
C GLU A 38 -15.54 -0.07 -0.02
N ARG A 39 -15.95 0.82 0.90
CA ARG A 39 -16.41 2.17 0.55
C ARG A 39 -15.29 2.99 -0.11
N GLN A 40 -14.05 2.93 0.41
CA GLN A 40 -12.89 3.61 -0.18
C GLN A 40 -12.64 3.13 -1.61
N VAL A 41 -12.64 1.82 -1.86
CA VAL A 41 -12.45 1.26 -3.21
C VAL A 41 -13.55 1.74 -4.16
N ALA A 42 -14.81 1.73 -3.73
CA ALA A 42 -15.92 2.24 -4.52
C ALA A 42 -15.83 3.76 -4.80
N GLU A 43 -15.32 4.54 -3.85
CA GLU A 43 -15.07 5.98 -4.02
C GLU A 43 -13.94 6.23 -5.01
N VAL A 44 -12.82 5.51 -4.89
CA VAL A 44 -11.71 5.55 -5.84
C VAL A 44 -12.18 5.21 -7.26
N SER A 45 -13.00 4.18 -7.43
CA SER A 45 -13.56 3.83 -8.75
C SER A 45 -14.38 4.97 -9.36
N ARG A 46 -15.16 5.70 -8.55
CA ARG A 46 -15.91 6.89 -9.04
C ARG A 46 -14.98 8.01 -9.49
N ASP A 47 -13.89 8.28 -8.70
CA ASP A 47 -12.92 9.31 -9.05
C ASP A 47 -12.16 8.98 -10.35
N VAL A 48 -11.87 7.70 -10.60
CA VAL A 48 -11.29 7.26 -11.88
C VAL A 48 -12.19 7.66 -13.05
N VAL A 49 -13.49 7.36 -12.97
CA VAL A 49 -14.44 7.74 -14.02
C VAL A 49 -14.56 9.26 -14.18
N GLN A 50 -14.57 10.00 -13.08
CA GLN A 50 -14.65 11.48 -13.12
C GLN A 50 -13.40 12.10 -13.74
N SER A 51 -12.23 11.52 -13.53
CA SER A 51 -10.95 12.02 -14.03
C SER A 51 -10.59 11.50 -15.42
N ARG A 52 -11.44 10.69 -16.08
CA ARG A 52 -11.14 10.05 -17.36
C ARG A 52 -10.72 11.03 -18.47
N GLY A 53 -11.25 12.25 -18.41
CA GLY A 53 -10.86 13.30 -19.36
C GLY A 53 -9.36 13.68 -19.32
N TYR A 54 -8.72 13.47 -18.17
CA TYR A 54 -7.30 13.68 -17.96
C TYR A 54 -6.49 12.40 -18.14
N THR A 55 -6.95 11.31 -17.52
CA THR A 55 -6.20 10.05 -17.40
C THR A 55 -6.35 9.15 -18.62
N GLY A 56 -7.45 9.28 -19.34
CA GLY A 56 -7.87 8.36 -20.41
C GLY A 56 -8.40 7.01 -19.88
N LYS A 57 -8.52 6.83 -18.53
CA LYS A 57 -8.92 5.57 -17.91
C LYS A 57 -10.38 5.60 -17.47
N ASN A 58 -11.13 4.53 -17.76
CA ASN A 58 -12.47 4.30 -17.24
C ASN A 58 -12.46 3.42 -15.97
N GLU A 59 -11.41 2.62 -15.82
CA GLU A 59 -11.16 1.73 -14.68
C GLU A 59 -9.64 1.57 -14.46
N LEU A 60 -9.24 1.15 -13.28
CA LEU A 60 -7.87 0.75 -12.96
C LEU A 60 -7.77 -0.78 -12.96
N ASP A 61 -6.52 -1.30 -13.05
CA ASP A 61 -6.26 -2.73 -12.96
C ASP A 61 -6.89 -3.33 -11.70
N GLY A 62 -7.64 -4.40 -11.87
CA GLY A 62 -8.29 -5.11 -10.76
C GLY A 62 -7.30 -5.62 -9.70
N ARG A 63 -6.02 -5.87 -10.05
CA ARG A 63 -4.95 -6.21 -9.09
C ARG A 63 -4.68 -5.04 -8.15
N VAL A 64 -4.54 -3.83 -8.70
CA VAL A 64 -4.32 -2.60 -7.94
C VAL A 64 -5.49 -2.33 -7.00
N MET A 65 -6.73 -2.43 -7.50
CA MET A 65 -7.94 -2.19 -6.71
C MET A 65 -8.12 -3.22 -5.59
N ARG A 66 -7.77 -4.50 -5.82
CA ARG A 66 -7.77 -5.53 -4.77
C ARG A 66 -6.74 -5.23 -3.69
N VAL A 67 -5.52 -4.83 -4.08
CA VAL A 67 -4.46 -4.48 -3.12
C VAL A 67 -4.87 -3.27 -2.28
N LEU A 68 -5.45 -2.23 -2.89
CA LEU A 68 -6.00 -1.08 -2.18
C LEU A 68 -7.07 -1.49 -1.14
N GLY A 69 -7.90 -2.48 -1.46
CA GLY A 69 -8.93 -3.04 -0.57
C GLY A 69 -8.38 -3.97 0.51
N THR A 70 -7.13 -4.43 0.43
CA THR A 70 -6.54 -5.37 1.40
C THR A 70 -5.48 -4.75 2.30
N VAL A 71 -4.68 -3.81 1.79
CA VAL A 71 -3.66 -3.11 2.60
C VAL A 71 -4.34 -2.14 3.57
N GLY A 72 -4.31 -2.46 4.86
CA GLY A 72 -4.99 -1.70 5.91
C GLY A 72 -4.41 -0.31 6.12
N ARG A 73 -4.92 0.71 5.43
CA ARG A 73 -4.43 2.10 5.49
C ARG A 73 -4.43 2.69 6.90
N HIS A 74 -5.38 2.29 7.78
CA HIS A 74 -5.41 2.71 9.19
C HIS A 74 -4.13 2.36 9.96
N ARG A 75 -3.35 1.38 9.50
CA ARG A 75 -2.06 0.99 10.10
C ARG A 75 -0.90 1.94 9.75
N PHE A 76 -1.12 2.86 8.80
CA PHE A 76 -0.12 3.79 8.26
C PHE A 76 -0.38 5.25 8.64
N VAL A 77 -1.37 5.50 9.48
CA VAL A 77 -1.69 6.84 10.01
C VAL A 77 -1.50 6.88 11.52
N PRO A 78 -1.30 8.08 12.12
CA PRO A 78 -1.30 8.24 13.58
C PRO A 78 -2.59 7.72 14.22
N ALA A 79 -2.52 7.17 15.45
CA ALA A 79 -3.67 6.58 16.15
C ALA A 79 -4.91 7.48 16.18
N LYS A 80 -4.73 8.79 16.41
CA LYS A 80 -5.80 9.79 16.42
C LYS A 80 -6.52 10.00 15.08
N LEU A 81 -5.96 9.48 13.98
CA LEU A 81 -6.51 9.61 12.63
C LEU A 81 -7.02 8.28 12.05
N GLN A 82 -6.95 7.18 12.79
CA GLN A 82 -7.35 5.86 12.29
C GLN A 82 -8.82 5.81 11.85
N SER A 83 -9.72 6.49 12.56
CA SER A 83 -11.14 6.61 12.18
C SER A 83 -11.38 7.34 10.85
N GLN A 84 -10.39 8.14 10.39
CA GLN A 84 -10.43 8.89 9.14
C GLN A 84 -9.59 8.24 8.03
N ALA A 85 -8.90 7.13 8.34
CA ALA A 85 -7.90 6.55 7.45
C ALA A 85 -8.42 6.20 6.06
N TYR A 86 -9.70 5.88 5.95
CA TYR A 86 -10.33 5.45 4.70
C TYR A 86 -11.08 6.56 3.96
N GLN A 87 -11.00 7.81 4.45
CA GLN A 87 -11.46 8.96 3.67
C GLN A 87 -10.55 9.15 2.45
N ASN A 88 -11.14 9.46 1.30
CA ASN A 88 -10.39 9.62 0.05
C ASN A 88 -9.72 11.00 -0.05
N ARG A 89 -8.85 11.28 0.92
CA ARG A 89 -8.04 12.50 1.02
C ARG A 89 -6.68 12.23 1.66
N PRO A 90 -5.68 13.11 1.48
CA PRO A 90 -4.43 13.03 2.23
C PRO A 90 -4.67 13.28 3.72
N LEU A 91 -3.82 12.65 4.57
CA LEU A 91 -3.84 12.81 6.03
C LEU A 91 -2.43 13.12 6.55
N PRO A 92 -2.27 13.98 7.58
CA PRO A 92 -0.96 14.27 8.13
C PRO A 92 -0.37 13.05 8.85
N ILE A 93 0.94 12.82 8.66
CA ILE A 93 1.72 11.77 9.31
C ILE A 93 2.84 12.29 10.20
N GLY A 94 2.92 13.59 10.37
CA GLY A 94 3.97 14.30 11.11
C GLY A 94 5.04 14.89 10.20
N TYR A 95 5.94 15.67 10.76
CA TYR A 95 7.08 16.29 10.07
C TYR A 95 6.71 17.10 8.82
N GLY A 96 5.50 17.67 8.78
CA GLY A 96 4.98 18.37 7.60
C GLY A 96 4.59 17.46 6.43
N GLN A 97 4.64 16.13 6.61
CA GLN A 97 4.35 15.15 5.56
C GLN A 97 2.94 14.58 5.68
N THR A 98 2.47 13.99 4.59
CA THR A 98 1.14 13.37 4.51
C THR A 98 1.21 11.98 3.88
N ILE A 99 0.29 11.10 4.27
CA ILE A 99 -0.06 9.94 3.46
C ILE A 99 -0.96 10.40 2.31
N SER A 100 -0.64 10.00 1.08
CA SER A 100 -1.34 10.44 -0.13
C SER A 100 -2.82 10.01 -0.15
N GLN A 101 -3.66 10.74 -0.87
CA GLN A 101 -5.05 10.37 -1.14
C GLN A 101 -5.14 8.96 -1.75
N PRO A 102 -6.05 8.09 -1.29
CA PRO A 102 -6.20 6.74 -1.84
C PRO A 102 -6.36 6.67 -3.36
N TYR A 103 -7.14 7.58 -3.95
CA TYR A 103 -7.26 7.66 -5.41
C TYR A 103 -5.91 7.91 -6.09
N ILE A 104 -5.09 8.81 -5.57
CA ILE A 104 -3.78 9.13 -6.14
C ILE A 104 -2.81 7.94 -6.00
N VAL A 105 -2.83 7.24 -4.84
CA VAL A 105 -2.05 6.00 -4.65
C VAL A 105 -2.44 4.95 -5.69
N ALA A 106 -3.73 4.70 -5.87
CA ALA A 106 -4.22 3.72 -6.85
C ALA A 106 -3.87 4.11 -8.28
N LEU A 107 -4.11 5.37 -8.67
CA LEU A 107 -3.84 5.87 -10.02
C LEU A 107 -2.35 5.82 -10.36
N MET A 108 -1.48 6.32 -9.49
CA MET A 108 -0.04 6.30 -9.73
C MET A 108 0.49 4.87 -9.82
N THR A 109 0.00 3.96 -8.96
CA THR A 109 0.35 2.54 -9.00
C THR A 109 -0.09 1.89 -10.31
N ASP A 110 -1.32 2.14 -10.76
CA ASP A 110 -1.87 1.59 -12.00
C ASP A 110 -1.11 2.10 -13.25
N LEU A 111 -0.73 3.38 -13.25
CA LEU A 111 -0.01 4.01 -14.35
C LEU A 111 1.47 3.57 -14.45
N LEU A 112 2.02 2.97 -13.41
CA LEU A 112 3.33 2.30 -13.48
C LEU A 112 3.27 0.97 -14.24
N GLU A 113 2.05 0.42 -14.47
CA GLU A 113 1.84 -0.87 -15.14
C GLU A 113 2.64 -2.01 -14.46
N PRO A 114 2.53 -2.20 -13.12
CA PRO A 114 3.43 -3.07 -12.36
C PRO A 114 3.25 -4.55 -12.72
N GLU A 115 4.38 -5.25 -12.89
CA GLU A 115 4.43 -6.69 -13.10
C GLU A 115 5.07 -7.41 -11.91
N ALA A 116 4.72 -8.70 -11.72
CA ALA A 116 5.11 -9.46 -10.53
C ALA A 116 6.63 -9.62 -10.36
N GLY A 117 7.40 -9.53 -11.44
CA GLY A 117 8.87 -9.62 -11.42
C GLY A 117 9.60 -8.28 -11.29
N ASP A 118 8.88 -7.17 -11.21
CA ASP A 118 9.46 -5.83 -11.22
C ASP A 118 10.22 -5.50 -9.93
N VAL A 119 11.27 -4.70 -10.11
CA VAL A 119 12.00 -4.01 -9.04
C VAL A 119 11.68 -2.53 -9.14
N VAL A 120 11.02 -1.98 -8.11
CA VAL A 120 10.50 -0.61 -8.11
C VAL A 120 11.24 0.26 -7.10
N LEU A 121 11.58 1.50 -7.51
CA LEU A 121 12.08 2.53 -6.61
C LEU A 121 10.96 3.51 -6.25
N GLU A 122 10.76 3.75 -4.96
CA GLU A 122 9.91 4.81 -4.43
C GLU A 122 10.76 5.92 -3.83
N ILE A 123 10.43 7.17 -4.14
CA ILE A 123 11.00 8.35 -3.50
C ILE A 123 9.94 9.04 -2.66
N GLY A 124 10.19 9.10 -1.32
CA GLY A 124 9.26 9.61 -0.33
C GLY A 124 8.48 8.49 0.36
N THR A 125 9.17 7.66 1.17
CA THR A 125 8.54 6.56 1.92
C THR A 125 7.37 7.03 2.80
N GLY A 126 7.54 8.19 3.47
CA GLY A 126 6.55 8.76 4.38
C GLY A 126 6.09 7.77 5.44
N SER A 127 4.83 7.35 5.35
CA SER A 127 4.28 6.33 6.24
C SER A 127 4.64 4.89 5.85
N GLY A 128 5.11 4.65 4.62
CA GLY A 128 5.31 3.34 4.01
C GLY A 128 4.07 2.76 3.32
N TYR A 129 2.98 3.54 3.19
CA TYR A 129 1.73 3.01 2.62
C TYR A 129 1.83 2.72 1.12
N GLN A 130 2.42 3.64 0.34
CA GLN A 130 2.61 3.43 -1.10
C GLN A 130 3.57 2.24 -1.36
N ALA A 131 4.67 2.13 -0.59
CA ALA A 131 5.57 0.97 -0.64
C ALA A 131 4.81 -0.33 -0.32
N ALA A 132 3.95 -0.33 0.71
CA ALA A 132 3.14 -1.50 1.08
C ALA A 132 2.13 -1.90 -0.02
N VAL A 133 1.57 -0.94 -0.75
CA VAL A 133 0.69 -1.21 -1.89
C VAL A 133 1.50 -1.83 -3.04
N LEU A 134 2.62 -1.22 -3.42
CA LEU A 134 3.50 -1.73 -4.48
C LEU A 134 4.01 -3.14 -4.18
N SER A 135 4.42 -3.41 -2.94
CA SER A 135 5.01 -4.68 -2.52
C SER A 135 4.10 -5.90 -2.72
N ARG A 136 2.79 -5.69 -2.89
CA ARG A 136 1.82 -6.76 -3.20
C ARG A 136 1.64 -7.01 -4.70
N LEU A 137 2.32 -6.22 -5.54
CA LEU A 137 2.20 -6.27 -6.99
C LEU A 137 3.50 -6.62 -7.70
N VAL A 138 4.65 -6.42 -7.01
CA VAL A 138 5.99 -6.52 -7.59
C VAL A 138 6.91 -7.41 -6.75
N ASP A 139 8.07 -7.80 -7.30
CA ASP A 139 9.06 -8.63 -6.58
C ASP A 139 9.71 -7.85 -5.44
N ARG A 140 10.19 -6.64 -5.69
CA ARG A 140 10.94 -5.84 -4.71
C ARG A 140 10.58 -4.35 -4.79
N VAL A 141 10.51 -3.71 -3.62
CA VAL A 141 10.39 -2.26 -3.49
C VAL A 141 11.57 -1.71 -2.70
N TYR A 142 12.32 -0.82 -3.31
CA TYR A 142 13.30 0.04 -2.64
C TYR A 142 12.66 1.40 -2.42
N THR A 143 12.75 1.95 -1.20
CA THR A 143 12.11 3.22 -0.89
C THR A 143 13.03 4.13 -0.09
N ILE A 144 13.08 5.40 -0.47
CA ILE A 144 13.97 6.41 0.13
C ILE A 144 13.15 7.47 0.85
N GLU A 145 13.57 7.79 2.07
CA GLU A 145 12.98 8.84 2.89
C GLU A 145 14.08 9.76 3.45
N ILE A 146 13.92 11.06 3.27
CA ILE A 146 14.91 12.04 3.75
C ILE A 146 14.76 12.35 5.24
N VAL A 147 13.54 12.24 5.79
CA VAL A 147 13.25 12.47 7.21
C VAL A 147 13.59 11.22 8.02
N PRO A 148 14.65 11.24 8.87
CA PRO A 148 15.15 10.04 9.54
C PRO A 148 14.09 9.34 10.40
N GLU A 149 13.26 10.10 11.10
CA GLU A 149 12.23 9.58 11.99
C GLU A 149 11.11 8.86 11.21
N LEU A 150 10.75 9.38 10.01
CA LEU A 150 9.81 8.73 9.13
C LEU A 150 10.42 7.45 8.53
N ALA A 151 11.64 7.50 8.03
CA ALA A 151 12.35 6.33 7.50
C ALA A 151 12.39 5.20 8.54
N GLN A 152 12.85 5.49 9.76
CA GLN A 152 12.92 4.51 10.84
C GLN A 152 11.53 3.98 11.24
N SER A 153 10.52 4.87 11.31
CA SER A 153 9.16 4.49 11.67
C SER A 153 8.51 3.60 10.59
N ALA A 154 8.71 3.95 9.30
CA ALA A 154 8.20 3.18 8.17
C ALA A 154 8.87 1.80 8.09
N SER A 155 10.19 1.71 8.22
CA SER A 155 10.94 0.45 8.22
C SER A 155 10.41 -0.52 9.28
N ARG A 156 10.30 -0.06 10.54
CA ARG A 156 9.74 -0.88 11.63
C ARG A 156 8.30 -1.27 11.39
N ARG A 157 7.49 -0.39 10.80
CA ARG A 157 6.08 -0.66 10.50
C ARG A 157 5.94 -1.71 9.42
N LEU A 158 6.66 -1.57 8.32
CA LEU A 158 6.62 -2.50 7.19
C LEU A 158 7.05 -3.90 7.62
N ALA A 159 8.17 -4.03 8.32
CA ALA A 159 8.64 -5.31 8.87
C ALA A 159 7.59 -5.95 9.80
N ARG A 160 7.03 -5.19 10.76
CA ARG A 160 5.99 -5.71 11.68
C ARG A 160 4.72 -6.16 10.95
N LEU A 161 4.41 -5.58 9.80
CA LEU A 161 3.22 -5.88 9.01
C LEU A 161 3.46 -6.97 7.94
N GLY A 162 4.69 -7.54 7.87
CA GLY A 162 5.03 -8.63 6.94
C GLY A 162 5.17 -8.17 5.48
N PHE A 163 5.74 -6.97 5.27
CA PHE A 163 6.13 -6.48 3.95
C PHE A 163 7.64 -6.70 3.76
N ASP A 164 8.06 -7.97 3.69
CA ASP A 164 9.45 -8.39 3.75
C ASP A 164 10.24 -8.09 2.46
N ASN A 165 9.55 -7.78 1.37
CA ASN A 165 10.13 -7.38 0.09
C ASN A 165 10.24 -5.85 -0.06
N VAL A 166 10.14 -5.07 1.04
CA VAL A 166 10.36 -3.62 1.04
C VAL A 166 11.60 -3.28 1.83
N GLU A 167 12.52 -2.55 1.20
CA GLU A 167 13.73 -2.03 1.85
C GLU A 167 13.68 -0.50 1.94
N VAL A 168 13.89 0.04 3.15
CA VAL A 168 13.81 1.49 3.42
C VAL A 168 15.21 2.04 3.67
N ARG A 169 15.58 3.10 2.95
CA ARG A 169 16.84 3.85 3.14
C ARG A 169 16.55 5.28 3.57
N ASN A 170 17.27 5.75 4.59
CA ASN A 170 17.28 7.18 4.91
C ASN A 170 18.38 7.89 4.10
N ALA A 171 17.98 8.65 3.09
CA ALA A 171 18.88 9.38 2.18
C ALA A 171 18.15 10.50 1.43
N ASP A 172 18.90 11.32 0.67
CA ASP A 172 18.33 12.25 -0.31
C ASP A 172 17.87 11.46 -1.56
N GLY A 173 16.57 11.41 -1.78
CA GLY A 173 15.95 10.70 -2.88
C GLY A 173 16.25 11.26 -4.27
N TYR A 174 16.80 12.48 -4.37
CA TYR A 174 17.20 13.08 -5.64
C TYR A 174 18.22 12.22 -6.39
N PHE A 175 19.10 11.54 -5.67
CA PHE A 175 20.15 10.70 -6.23
C PHE A 175 19.68 9.28 -6.55
N GLY A 176 18.46 8.90 -6.13
CA GLY A 176 17.97 7.54 -6.28
C GLY A 176 18.76 6.54 -5.43
N TRP A 177 18.85 5.29 -5.93
CA TRP A 177 19.56 4.20 -5.24
C TRP A 177 20.38 3.39 -6.25
N GLU A 178 21.55 3.88 -6.55
CA GLU A 178 22.40 3.37 -7.63
C GLU A 178 22.78 1.90 -7.43
N ASP A 179 23.01 1.47 -6.18
CA ASP A 179 23.41 0.10 -5.86
C ASP A 179 22.38 -0.97 -6.30
N HIS A 180 21.13 -0.57 -6.51
CA HIS A 180 20.03 -1.45 -6.91
C HIS A 180 19.46 -1.14 -8.29
N ALA A 181 20.01 -0.13 -8.96
CA ALA A 181 19.63 0.23 -10.33
C ALA A 181 20.09 -0.85 -11.35
N PRO A 182 19.42 -0.94 -12.50
CA PRO A 182 18.29 -0.15 -12.95
C PRO A 182 16.94 -0.69 -12.46
N PHE A 183 15.92 0.19 -12.32
CA PHE A 183 14.58 -0.12 -11.87
C PHE A 183 13.59 -0.27 -13.03
N ASP A 184 12.65 -1.21 -12.92
CA ASP A 184 11.56 -1.40 -13.88
C ASP A 184 10.59 -0.21 -13.84
N ALA A 185 10.32 0.30 -12.65
CA ALA A 185 9.51 1.49 -12.45
C ALA A 185 10.04 2.36 -11.31
N ILE A 186 9.74 3.68 -11.39
CA ILE A 186 10.07 4.65 -10.35
C ILE A 186 8.81 5.44 -9.99
N ILE A 187 8.50 5.58 -8.71
CA ILE A 187 7.41 6.42 -8.22
C ILE A 187 7.94 7.48 -7.28
N VAL A 188 7.61 8.74 -7.57
CA VAL A 188 8.00 9.89 -6.73
C VAL A 188 6.75 10.44 -6.06
N THR A 189 6.70 10.43 -4.73
CA THR A 189 5.55 10.84 -3.93
C THR A 189 5.70 12.23 -3.31
N ALA A 190 6.65 13.01 -3.81
CA ALA A 190 6.89 14.41 -3.47
C ALA A 190 7.06 15.25 -4.74
N ALA A 191 6.66 16.52 -4.69
CA ALA A 191 6.69 17.41 -5.86
C ALA A 191 8.09 17.97 -6.12
N SER A 192 8.65 17.68 -7.28
CA SER A 192 9.93 18.22 -7.75
C SER A 192 9.72 19.38 -8.74
N SER A 193 10.62 20.37 -8.73
CA SER A 193 10.59 21.45 -9.71
C SER A 193 10.93 20.98 -11.13
N HIS A 194 11.59 19.84 -11.27
CA HIS A 194 12.00 19.23 -12.53
C HIS A 194 12.14 17.70 -12.34
N ILE A 195 12.27 16.97 -13.44
CA ILE A 195 12.53 15.52 -13.40
C ILE A 195 14.03 15.33 -13.08
N PRO A 196 14.39 14.68 -11.93
CA PRO A 196 15.79 14.48 -11.54
C PRO A 196 16.53 13.58 -12.54
N PRO A 197 17.63 14.06 -13.17
CA PRO A 197 18.41 13.24 -14.12
C PRO A 197 18.92 11.91 -13.53
N PRO A 198 19.36 11.84 -12.26
CA PRO A 198 19.78 10.55 -11.67
C PRO A 198 18.66 9.50 -11.64
N LEU A 199 17.40 9.89 -11.45
CA LEU A 199 16.28 8.95 -11.49
C LEU A 199 16.02 8.44 -12.92
N VAL A 200 16.15 9.32 -13.91
CA VAL A 200 16.02 8.94 -15.33
C VAL A 200 17.11 7.95 -15.73
N SER A 201 18.36 8.16 -15.28
CA SER A 201 19.46 7.23 -15.59
C SER A 201 19.24 5.86 -14.98
N GLN A 202 18.63 5.79 -13.80
CA GLN A 202 18.32 4.56 -13.08
C GLN A 202 17.03 3.84 -13.54
N LEU A 203 16.26 4.44 -14.44
CA LEU A 203 15.09 3.80 -15.05
C LEU A 203 15.54 2.88 -16.20
N LYS A 204 15.06 1.63 -16.20
CA LYS A 204 15.33 0.66 -17.28
C LYS A 204 14.79 1.17 -18.63
N PRO A 205 15.39 0.77 -19.76
CA PRO A 205 14.68 0.78 -21.04
C PRO A 205 13.36 0.00 -20.93
N GLY A 206 12.28 0.60 -21.44
CA GLY A 206 10.90 0.09 -21.27
C GLY A 206 10.21 0.54 -19.98
N GLY A 207 10.94 1.09 -19.00
CA GLY A 207 10.42 1.47 -17.69
C GLY A 207 9.58 2.75 -17.68
N ILE A 208 8.83 2.92 -16.59
CA ILE A 208 7.93 4.05 -16.36
C ILE A 208 8.28 4.74 -15.05
N MET A 209 8.29 6.08 -15.07
CA MET A 209 8.37 6.87 -13.85
C MET A 209 7.13 7.77 -13.72
N MET A 210 6.53 7.76 -12.52
CA MET A 210 5.48 8.69 -12.13
C MET A 210 6.03 9.73 -11.17
N ILE A 211 5.89 11.02 -11.51
CA ILE A 211 6.44 12.13 -10.72
C ILE A 211 5.56 13.37 -10.79
N PRO A 212 5.22 14.02 -9.65
CA PRO A 212 4.62 15.35 -9.64
C PRO A 212 5.69 16.41 -9.96
N VAL A 213 5.48 17.20 -11.02
CA VAL A 213 6.41 18.25 -11.44
C VAL A 213 5.74 19.62 -11.34
N GLY A 214 6.39 20.56 -10.66
CA GLY A 214 5.93 21.93 -10.50
C GLY A 214 6.51 22.63 -9.29
N ALA A 215 6.15 23.89 -9.09
CA ALA A 215 6.66 24.71 -7.98
C ALA A 215 6.13 24.19 -6.62
N PRO A 216 6.93 24.26 -5.56
CA PRO A 216 6.50 23.93 -4.20
C PRO A 216 5.23 24.70 -3.80
N PHE A 217 4.33 24.03 -3.09
CA PHE A 217 3.06 24.58 -2.56
C PHE A 217 2.07 25.11 -3.60
N GLN A 218 2.34 24.92 -4.90
CA GLN A 218 1.42 25.23 -5.99
C GLN A 218 0.75 23.96 -6.52
N VAL A 219 -0.06 24.10 -7.57
CA VAL A 219 -0.58 22.96 -8.33
C VAL A 219 0.55 22.42 -9.21
N GLN A 220 0.89 21.15 -9.03
CA GLN A 220 1.84 20.44 -9.87
C GLN A 220 1.11 19.64 -10.95
N GLN A 221 1.85 19.22 -11.98
CA GLN A 221 1.36 18.25 -12.96
C GLN A 221 1.93 16.86 -12.62
N LEU A 222 1.04 15.90 -12.35
CA LEU A 222 1.46 14.50 -12.29
C LEU A 222 1.92 14.11 -13.69
N SER A 223 3.19 13.78 -13.83
CA SER A 223 3.84 13.46 -15.10
C SER A 223 4.21 11.99 -15.13
N MET A 224 3.92 11.34 -16.26
CA MET A 224 4.40 10.02 -16.62
C MET A 224 5.60 10.19 -17.54
N VAL A 225 6.74 9.64 -17.17
CA VAL A 225 7.94 9.55 -18.01
C VAL A 225 8.08 8.10 -18.44
N ARG A 226 8.14 7.85 -19.75
CA ARG A 226 8.47 6.55 -20.33
C ARG A 226 9.84 6.58 -20.97
N LYS A 227 10.63 5.57 -20.70
CA LYS A 227 11.89 5.33 -21.41
C LYS A 227 11.65 4.21 -22.40
N SER A 228 11.79 4.48 -23.71
CA SER A 228 11.63 3.46 -24.74
C SER A 228 12.72 2.38 -24.64
N LEU A 229 12.56 1.27 -25.34
CA LEU A 229 13.58 0.22 -25.40
C LEU A 229 14.91 0.74 -25.98
N ASP A 230 14.85 1.76 -26.84
CA ASP A 230 16.02 2.44 -27.44
C ASP A 230 16.60 3.53 -26.54
N GLY A 231 16.00 3.75 -25.35
CA GLY A 231 16.45 4.72 -24.35
C GLY A 231 15.90 6.14 -24.53
N GLU A 232 15.04 6.39 -25.50
CA GLU A 232 14.40 7.70 -25.72
C GLU A 232 13.35 7.98 -24.62
N LEU A 233 13.27 9.24 -24.21
CA LEU A 233 12.36 9.68 -23.17
C LEU A 233 11.13 10.38 -23.78
N SER A 234 9.97 9.97 -23.32
CA SER A 234 8.72 10.68 -23.57
C SER A 234 8.07 11.07 -22.24
N THR A 235 7.44 12.25 -22.21
CA THR A 235 6.76 12.74 -21.00
C THR A 235 5.32 13.12 -21.34
N ARG A 236 4.37 12.61 -20.53
CA ARG A 236 2.96 12.95 -20.64
C ARG A 236 2.45 13.51 -19.30
N GLN A 237 1.84 14.69 -19.32
CA GLN A 237 1.09 15.20 -18.18
C GLN A 237 -0.22 14.41 -18.02
N VAL A 238 -0.51 13.95 -16.80
CA VAL A 238 -1.67 13.11 -16.52
C VAL A 238 -2.82 13.92 -15.92
N LEU A 239 -2.60 14.59 -14.79
CA LEU A 239 -3.59 15.45 -14.14
C LEU A 239 -2.94 16.42 -13.15
N PRO A 240 -3.63 17.54 -12.82
CA PRO A 240 -3.16 18.45 -11.78
C PRO A 240 -3.26 17.80 -10.39
N VAL A 241 -2.21 17.96 -9.57
CA VAL A 241 -2.09 17.39 -8.22
C VAL A 241 -1.49 18.41 -7.23
N ARG A 242 -1.55 18.06 -5.94
CA ARG A 242 -0.84 18.79 -4.88
C ARG A 242 -0.11 17.81 -3.98
N PHE A 243 1.20 17.82 -4.06
CA PHE A 243 2.10 17.05 -3.21
C PHE A 243 2.90 17.96 -2.29
N VAL A 244 3.40 17.38 -1.20
CA VAL A 244 4.43 18.00 -0.37
C VAL A 244 5.70 18.21 -1.20
N PRO A 245 6.51 19.25 -0.89
CA PRO A 245 7.74 19.50 -1.63
C PRO A 245 8.73 18.35 -1.52
N PHE A 246 9.43 18.10 -2.61
CA PHE A 246 10.63 17.27 -2.63
C PHE A 246 11.75 18.04 -1.90
N THR A 247 12.03 17.64 -0.66
CA THR A 247 13.09 18.25 0.16
C THR A 247 14.44 17.62 -0.11
N ARG A 248 15.49 18.43 0.07
CA ARG A 248 16.90 18.05 -0.10
C ARG A 248 17.69 18.49 1.12
#